data_871855b1a43de486bbeb5becafa1a123
#
_entry.id   871855b1a43de486bbeb5becafa1a123
#
_cell.length_a   1.000
_cell.length_b   1.000
_cell.length_c   1.000
_cell.angle_alpha   90.00
_cell.angle_beta   90.00
_cell.angle_gamma   90.00
#
_symmetry.space_group_name_H-M   'P 1'
#
loop_
_entity.id
_entity.type
_entity.pdbx_description
1 polymer ?
#
loop_
_entity_poly.entity_id
_entity_poly.type
_entity_poly.pdbx_seq_one_letter_code
_entity_poly.pdbx_strand_id
1 'polypeptide(L)'
;MAVIYLAQDLLLERSVAMKILRRDFSDNQEFQNRFRAEARASARLSHPNIVTTYDFGYDADRLYIVFELVQGKDLKSILAEQAPLPMAQALDYLRQAGRGLGYAHENGIVHCDVKTQNMLVSDLGILKITDFGIARAMDSISRDERSDVVWGSPYYLSPEQARGLPPSPATDVYSLGVIAYEMFAGKLPFDAEDSIELARKHREDSPIPPKELNPEISEDLNAFILKALSKKPEERFSDGNIFVKALNSIGITRNRPAESIKERLHEGKAVNKNQKAAAALPVKQKPKVSRKYDWRTILLSFLALIVAGGLIPFWIYVLFSLNK
;
A
#
# COMPACT_ATOMS: atom_id res chain seq x y z
N MET A 1 -19.07 -15.71 3.54
CA MET A 1 -19.02 -14.50 2.69
C MET A 1 -18.69 -14.82 1.24
N ALA A 2 -17.52 -15.33 0.91
CA ALA A 2 -17.11 -15.68 -0.45
C ALA A 2 -16.28 -16.95 -0.46
N VAL A 3 -16.18 -17.60 -1.63
CA VAL A 3 -15.29 -18.73 -1.87
C VAL A 3 -14.33 -18.33 -3.01
N ILE A 4 -13.05 -18.67 -2.86
CA ILE A 4 -12.03 -18.43 -3.88
C ILE A 4 -11.73 -19.74 -4.58
N TYR A 5 -11.75 -19.71 -5.90
CA TYR A 5 -11.46 -20.84 -6.77
C TYR A 5 -10.23 -20.54 -7.62
N LEU A 6 -9.42 -21.56 -7.83
CA LEU A 6 -8.48 -21.59 -8.94
C LEU A 6 -9.28 -21.84 -10.22
N ALA A 7 -9.17 -20.97 -11.21
CA ALA A 7 -9.89 -21.05 -12.47
C ALA A 7 -8.96 -20.84 -13.67
N GLN A 8 -9.43 -21.23 -14.86
CA GLN A 8 -8.72 -21.01 -16.13
C GLN A 8 -9.49 -20.01 -16.99
N ASP A 9 -8.84 -18.92 -17.35
CA ASP A 9 -9.32 -18.01 -18.39
C ASP A 9 -9.08 -18.69 -19.76
N LEU A 10 -10.15 -19.19 -20.37
CA LEU A 10 -10.05 -19.98 -21.59
C LEU A 10 -9.71 -19.15 -22.84
N LEU A 11 -9.94 -17.83 -22.79
CA LEU A 11 -9.65 -16.94 -23.92
C LEU A 11 -8.18 -16.53 -23.92
N LEU A 12 -7.62 -16.27 -22.75
CA LEU A 12 -6.23 -15.82 -22.58
C LEU A 12 -5.30 -16.97 -22.14
N GLU A 13 -5.83 -18.19 -22.00
CA GLU A 13 -5.09 -19.42 -21.64
C GLU A 13 -4.23 -19.26 -20.37
N ARG A 14 -4.75 -18.53 -19.37
CA ARG A 14 -4.04 -18.24 -18.10
C ARG A 14 -4.82 -18.70 -16.88
N SER A 15 -4.11 -19.11 -15.84
CA SER A 15 -4.71 -19.37 -14.53
C SER A 15 -5.03 -18.08 -13.81
N VAL A 16 -6.18 -18.05 -13.14
CA VAL A 16 -6.70 -16.89 -12.41
C VAL A 16 -7.27 -17.33 -11.05
N ALA A 17 -7.37 -16.39 -10.12
CA ALA A 17 -8.13 -16.58 -8.89
C ALA A 17 -9.53 -15.96 -9.08
N MET A 18 -10.58 -16.74 -8.87
CA MET A 18 -11.96 -16.28 -8.98
C MET A 18 -12.63 -16.30 -7.60
N LYS A 19 -13.04 -15.13 -7.12
CA LYS A 19 -13.77 -14.95 -5.87
C LYS A 19 -15.26 -14.85 -6.16
N ILE A 20 -16.03 -15.83 -5.69
CA ILE A 20 -17.49 -15.88 -5.89
C ILE A 20 -18.17 -15.57 -4.56
N LEU A 21 -19.06 -14.59 -4.55
CA LEU A 21 -19.82 -14.19 -3.37
C LEU A 21 -20.99 -15.15 -3.12
N ARG A 22 -21.38 -15.27 -1.84
CA ARG A 22 -22.59 -16.02 -1.48
C ARG A 22 -23.82 -15.29 -1.99
N ARG A 23 -24.91 -16.04 -2.28
CA ARG A 23 -26.17 -15.49 -2.80
C ARG A 23 -26.78 -14.42 -1.91
N ASP A 24 -26.73 -14.60 -0.60
CA ASP A 24 -27.28 -13.67 0.39
C ASP A 24 -26.84 -12.20 0.17
N PHE A 25 -25.62 -12.01 -0.37
CA PHE A 25 -25.06 -10.70 -0.72
C PHE A 25 -25.39 -10.26 -2.16
N SER A 26 -25.75 -11.22 -3.02
CA SER A 26 -26.03 -10.95 -4.43
C SER A 26 -27.47 -10.46 -4.66
N ASP A 27 -28.37 -10.65 -3.73
CA ASP A 27 -29.79 -10.28 -3.87
C ASP A 27 -30.08 -8.82 -3.49
N ASN A 28 -29.15 -8.14 -2.81
CA ASN A 28 -29.29 -6.74 -2.41
C ASN A 28 -28.75 -5.80 -3.50
N GLN A 29 -29.66 -5.03 -4.15
CA GLN A 29 -29.32 -4.12 -5.25
C GLN A 29 -28.35 -3.01 -4.82
N GLU A 30 -28.48 -2.49 -3.61
CA GLU A 30 -27.60 -1.44 -3.09
C GLU A 30 -26.18 -1.98 -2.90
N PHE A 31 -26.05 -3.18 -2.36
CA PHE A 31 -24.80 -3.90 -2.25
C PHE A 31 -24.17 -4.15 -3.63
N GLN A 32 -24.94 -4.64 -4.61
CA GLN A 32 -24.45 -4.83 -5.97
C GLN A 32 -23.87 -3.54 -6.57
N ASN A 33 -24.57 -2.42 -6.39
CA ASN A 33 -24.12 -1.12 -6.92
C ASN A 33 -22.82 -0.67 -6.26
N ARG A 34 -22.69 -0.79 -4.94
CA ARG A 34 -21.47 -0.46 -4.19
C ARG A 34 -20.32 -1.39 -4.57
N PHE A 35 -20.57 -2.69 -4.60
CA PHE A 35 -19.58 -3.68 -5.00
C PHE A 35 -19.04 -3.42 -6.41
N ARG A 36 -19.93 -3.09 -7.37
CA ARG A 36 -19.51 -2.70 -8.74
C ARG A 36 -18.65 -1.44 -8.76
N ALA A 37 -19.01 -0.43 -7.94
CA ALA A 37 -18.24 0.81 -7.85
C ALA A 37 -16.84 0.56 -7.29
N GLU A 38 -16.71 -0.26 -6.25
CA GLU A 38 -15.44 -0.60 -5.61
C GLU A 38 -14.59 -1.53 -6.47
N ALA A 39 -15.20 -2.54 -7.13
CA ALA A 39 -14.50 -3.38 -8.10
C ALA A 39 -13.92 -2.55 -9.26
N ARG A 40 -14.69 -1.55 -9.76
CA ARG A 40 -14.20 -0.63 -10.79
C ARG A 40 -13.05 0.25 -10.30
N ALA A 41 -13.11 0.71 -9.05
CA ALA A 41 -12.03 1.52 -8.46
C ALA A 41 -10.75 0.66 -8.31
N SER A 42 -10.88 -0.56 -7.77
CA SER A 42 -9.79 -1.52 -7.63
C SER A 42 -9.18 -1.91 -8.98
N ALA A 43 -9.99 -2.11 -10.02
CA ALA A 43 -9.53 -2.47 -11.37
C ALA A 43 -8.67 -1.38 -12.05
N ARG A 44 -8.70 -0.14 -11.53
CA ARG A 44 -7.83 0.94 -12.02
C ARG A 44 -6.44 0.92 -11.39
N LEU A 45 -6.26 0.15 -10.30
CA LEU A 45 -4.98 0.06 -9.63
C LEU A 45 -4.06 -0.91 -10.38
N SER A 46 -2.91 -0.42 -10.84
CA SER A 46 -1.87 -1.21 -11.49
C SER A 46 -0.54 -0.94 -10.79
N HIS A 47 -0.15 -1.84 -9.89
CA HIS A 47 1.07 -1.70 -9.09
C HIS A 47 1.64 -3.08 -8.74
N PRO A 48 2.98 -3.28 -8.72
CA PRO A 48 3.58 -4.60 -8.43
C PRO A 48 3.18 -5.17 -7.06
N ASN A 49 2.84 -4.33 -6.09
CA ASN A 49 2.44 -4.75 -4.75
C ASN A 49 0.91 -4.72 -4.54
N ILE A 50 0.12 -4.71 -5.60
CA ILE A 50 -1.34 -4.84 -5.58
C ILE A 50 -1.73 -6.00 -6.49
N VAL A 51 -2.65 -6.86 -6.05
CA VAL A 51 -3.21 -7.92 -6.88
C VAL A 51 -4.05 -7.29 -7.97
N THR A 52 -3.74 -7.60 -9.23
CA THR A 52 -4.47 -7.06 -10.38
C THR A 52 -5.88 -7.64 -10.44
N THR A 53 -6.89 -6.78 -10.51
CA THR A 53 -8.27 -7.19 -10.82
C THR A 53 -8.41 -7.25 -12.33
N TYR A 54 -8.73 -8.43 -12.87
CA TYR A 54 -8.88 -8.64 -14.31
C TYR A 54 -10.29 -8.38 -14.79
N ASP A 55 -11.28 -8.86 -14.03
CA ASP A 55 -12.68 -8.76 -14.41
C ASP A 55 -13.59 -8.84 -13.16
N PHE A 56 -14.83 -8.43 -13.32
CA PHE A 56 -15.89 -8.66 -12.34
C PHE A 56 -17.23 -8.79 -13.09
N GLY A 57 -18.11 -9.61 -12.56
CA GLY A 57 -19.38 -9.85 -13.20
C GLY A 57 -20.45 -10.44 -12.27
N TYR A 58 -21.57 -10.76 -12.89
CA TYR A 58 -22.72 -11.38 -12.26
C TYR A 58 -23.13 -12.56 -13.17
N ASP A 59 -23.14 -13.75 -12.62
CA ASP A 59 -23.54 -14.97 -13.31
C ASP A 59 -24.22 -15.93 -12.34
N ALA A 60 -25.27 -16.63 -12.82
CA ALA A 60 -26.06 -17.58 -12.05
C ALA A 60 -26.46 -17.03 -10.66
N ASP A 61 -26.94 -15.78 -10.59
CA ASP A 61 -27.34 -15.06 -9.38
C ASP A 61 -26.21 -14.87 -8.36
N ARG A 62 -24.95 -14.82 -8.82
CA ARG A 62 -23.80 -14.59 -7.97
C ARG A 62 -22.87 -13.53 -8.56
N LEU A 63 -22.40 -12.67 -7.69
CA LEU A 63 -21.33 -11.74 -8.00
C LEU A 63 -19.98 -12.47 -7.96
N TYR A 64 -19.12 -12.19 -8.92
CA TYR A 64 -17.75 -12.72 -8.94
C TYR A 64 -16.75 -11.63 -9.28
N ILE A 65 -15.51 -11.83 -8.85
CA ILE A 65 -14.34 -11.04 -9.25
C ILE A 65 -13.25 -12.00 -9.69
N VAL A 66 -12.55 -11.65 -10.76
CA VAL A 66 -11.40 -12.38 -11.30
C VAL A 66 -10.14 -11.59 -11.00
N PHE A 67 -9.20 -12.23 -10.35
CA PHE A 67 -7.92 -11.66 -9.96
C PHE A 67 -6.74 -12.37 -10.59
N GLU A 68 -5.62 -11.70 -10.61
CA GLU A 68 -4.30 -12.29 -10.78
C GLU A 68 -4.11 -13.44 -9.78
N LEU A 69 -3.67 -14.60 -10.27
CA LEU A 69 -3.28 -15.70 -9.40
C LEU A 69 -1.88 -15.44 -8.83
N VAL A 70 -1.80 -15.25 -7.51
CA VAL A 70 -0.53 -15.16 -6.79
C VAL A 70 -0.17 -16.54 -6.25
N GLN A 71 0.88 -17.15 -6.81
CA GLN A 71 1.42 -18.43 -6.29
C GLN A 71 2.27 -18.13 -5.05
N GLY A 72 1.88 -18.69 -3.90
CA GLY A 72 2.54 -18.44 -2.62
C GLY A 72 1.59 -18.61 -1.43
N LYS A 73 1.90 -17.91 -0.32
CA LYS A 73 1.12 -17.95 0.93
C LYS A 73 0.63 -16.56 1.32
N ASP A 74 -0.46 -16.49 2.07
CA ASP A 74 -0.80 -15.25 2.77
C ASP A 74 0.15 -14.99 3.96
N LEU A 75 0.30 -13.72 4.31
CA LEU A 75 1.21 -13.31 5.38
C LEU A 75 0.80 -13.87 6.75
N LYS A 76 -0.49 -14.13 6.99
CA LYS A 76 -0.97 -14.75 8.23
C LYS A 76 -0.39 -16.15 8.39
N SER A 77 -0.41 -16.96 7.31
CA SER A 77 0.16 -18.29 7.29
C SER A 77 1.68 -18.26 7.54
N ILE A 78 2.37 -17.31 6.92
CA ILE A 78 3.81 -17.10 7.12
C ILE A 78 4.10 -16.74 8.58
N LEU A 79 3.35 -15.82 9.18
CA LEU A 79 3.54 -15.43 10.59
C LEU A 79 3.22 -16.58 11.57
N ALA A 80 2.21 -17.38 11.28
CA ALA A 80 1.89 -18.54 12.10
C ALA A 80 3.02 -19.59 12.12
N GLU A 81 3.80 -19.69 11.05
CA GLU A 81 4.91 -20.63 10.92
C GLU A 81 6.22 -20.10 11.54
N GLN A 82 6.47 -18.79 11.48
CA GLN A 82 7.82 -18.25 11.75
C GLN A 82 7.87 -16.84 12.38
N ALA A 83 6.79 -16.35 13.03
CA ALA A 83 6.88 -15.09 13.77
C ALA A 83 7.72 -15.23 15.06
N PRO A 84 8.54 -14.23 15.41
CA PRO A 84 8.83 -13.00 14.65
C PRO A 84 9.65 -13.27 13.39
N LEU A 85 9.40 -12.46 12.35
CA LEU A 85 10.13 -12.58 11.09
C LEU A 85 11.57 -12.07 11.20
N PRO A 86 12.52 -12.59 10.39
CA PRO A 86 13.83 -11.98 10.25
C PRO A 86 13.72 -10.49 9.90
N MET A 87 14.51 -9.65 10.55
CA MET A 87 14.46 -8.18 10.45
C MET A 87 14.44 -7.67 9.00
N ALA A 88 15.32 -8.19 8.15
CA ALA A 88 15.42 -7.79 6.75
C ALA A 88 14.16 -8.12 5.95
N GLN A 89 13.57 -9.29 6.18
CA GLN A 89 12.36 -9.75 5.51
C GLN A 89 11.14 -8.93 5.95
N ALA A 90 10.98 -8.70 7.25
CA ALA A 90 9.88 -7.90 7.78
C ALA A 90 9.92 -6.45 7.25
N LEU A 91 11.12 -5.84 7.23
CA LEU A 91 11.32 -4.50 6.66
C LEU A 91 10.99 -4.46 5.16
N ASP A 92 11.35 -5.50 4.41
CA ASP A 92 11.07 -5.55 2.98
C ASP A 92 9.57 -5.70 2.72
N TYR A 93 8.88 -6.58 3.43
CA TYR A 93 7.42 -6.73 3.32
C TYR A 93 6.68 -5.43 3.68
N LEU A 94 7.12 -4.73 4.73
CA LEU A 94 6.53 -3.42 5.10
C LEU A 94 6.73 -2.36 4.01
N ARG A 95 7.92 -2.33 3.37
CA ARG A 95 8.15 -1.41 2.25
C ARG A 95 7.25 -1.72 1.08
N GLN A 96 7.09 -2.99 0.75
CA GLN A 96 6.24 -3.44 -0.35
C GLN A 96 4.76 -3.10 -0.06
N ALA A 97 4.26 -3.44 1.13
CA ALA A 97 2.89 -3.12 1.55
C ALA A 97 2.64 -1.61 1.56
N GLY A 98 3.55 -0.84 2.16
CA GLY A 98 3.43 0.61 2.22
C GLY A 98 3.44 1.28 0.83
N ARG A 99 4.21 0.75 -0.15
CA ARG A 99 4.19 1.24 -1.55
C ARG A 99 2.85 0.94 -2.22
N GLY A 100 2.31 -0.27 -2.05
CA GLY A 100 1.01 -0.64 -2.59
C GLY A 100 -0.11 0.25 -2.04
N LEU A 101 -0.17 0.42 -0.70
CA LEU A 101 -1.13 1.32 -0.06
C LEU A 101 -0.93 2.77 -0.48
N GLY A 102 0.32 3.26 -0.52
CA GLY A 102 0.63 4.63 -0.95
C GLY A 102 0.14 4.93 -2.36
N TYR A 103 0.35 3.99 -3.30
CA TYR A 103 -0.19 4.11 -4.65
C TYR A 103 -1.72 4.15 -4.68
N ALA A 104 -2.41 3.32 -3.88
CA ALA A 104 -3.87 3.36 -3.77
C ALA A 104 -4.35 4.69 -3.19
N HIS A 105 -3.69 5.22 -2.16
CA HIS A 105 -3.99 6.50 -1.51
C HIS A 105 -3.85 7.69 -2.48
N GLU A 106 -2.80 7.71 -3.33
CA GLU A 106 -2.63 8.71 -4.39
C GLU A 106 -3.77 8.68 -5.42
N ASN A 107 -4.38 7.51 -5.62
CA ASN A 107 -5.55 7.33 -6.49
C ASN A 107 -6.89 7.52 -5.76
N GLY A 108 -6.87 8.05 -4.52
CA GLY A 108 -8.07 8.32 -3.73
C GLY A 108 -8.76 7.07 -3.15
N ILE A 109 -8.07 5.94 -3.09
CA ILE A 109 -8.60 4.66 -2.60
C ILE A 109 -7.98 4.34 -1.25
N VAL A 110 -8.83 4.18 -0.22
CA VAL A 110 -8.47 3.68 1.11
C VAL A 110 -8.93 2.22 1.20
N HIS A 111 -8.06 1.34 1.66
CA HIS A 111 -8.32 -0.11 1.69
C HIS A 111 -9.37 -0.49 2.75
N CYS A 112 -9.28 0.07 3.94
CA CYS A 112 -10.17 -0.11 5.10
C CYS A 112 -10.17 -1.51 5.75
N ASP A 113 -9.56 -2.53 5.16
CA ASP A 113 -9.46 -3.91 5.70
C ASP A 113 -8.03 -4.47 5.51
N VAL A 114 -7.03 -3.65 5.86
CA VAL A 114 -5.63 -4.07 5.81
C VAL A 114 -5.37 -5.07 6.94
N LYS A 115 -5.02 -6.30 6.56
CA LYS A 115 -4.73 -7.42 7.47
C LYS A 115 -3.82 -8.44 6.80
N THR A 116 -3.22 -9.31 7.59
CA THR A 116 -2.25 -10.31 7.11
C THR A 116 -2.84 -11.30 6.12
N GLN A 117 -4.15 -11.61 6.22
CA GLN A 117 -4.87 -12.48 5.26
C GLN A 117 -5.00 -11.83 3.87
N ASN A 118 -5.04 -10.49 3.79
CA ASN A 118 -5.15 -9.75 2.55
C ASN A 118 -3.78 -9.36 1.96
N MET A 119 -2.70 -9.91 2.50
CA MET A 119 -1.34 -9.74 2.02
C MET A 119 -0.80 -11.08 1.52
N LEU A 120 -0.76 -11.25 0.21
CA LEU A 120 -0.23 -12.45 -0.44
C LEU A 120 1.26 -12.28 -0.73
N VAL A 121 2.06 -13.26 -0.36
CA VAL A 121 3.50 -13.27 -0.65
C VAL A 121 3.77 -14.38 -1.64
N SER A 122 4.26 -14.00 -2.82
CA SER A 122 4.61 -14.98 -3.86
C SER A 122 5.85 -15.79 -3.48
N ASP A 123 6.07 -16.92 -4.15
CA ASP A 123 7.28 -17.75 -3.99
C ASP A 123 8.58 -16.99 -4.30
N LEU A 124 8.49 -15.85 -5.00
CA LEU A 124 9.61 -14.94 -5.27
C LEU A 124 9.80 -13.86 -4.18
N GLY A 125 9.03 -13.89 -3.09
CA GLY A 125 9.09 -12.90 -2.01
C GLY A 125 8.41 -11.56 -2.35
N ILE A 126 7.58 -11.51 -3.40
CA ILE A 126 6.83 -10.30 -3.77
C ILE A 126 5.53 -10.29 -2.98
N LEU A 127 5.36 -9.26 -2.13
CA LEU A 127 4.11 -9.03 -1.40
C LEU A 127 3.12 -8.25 -2.28
N LYS A 128 1.88 -8.75 -2.35
CA LYS A 128 0.77 -8.12 -3.06
C LYS A 128 -0.45 -8.00 -2.14
N ILE A 129 -1.06 -6.83 -2.10
CA ILE A 129 -2.28 -6.55 -1.34
C ILE A 129 -3.48 -6.90 -2.21
N THR A 130 -4.47 -7.59 -1.63
CA THR A 130 -5.72 -7.97 -2.30
C THR A 130 -6.93 -7.41 -1.56
N ASP A 131 -8.11 -7.48 -2.16
CA ASP A 131 -9.41 -7.12 -1.56
C ASP A 131 -9.59 -5.63 -1.24
N PHE A 132 -9.05 -4.74 -2.07
CA PHE A 132 -9.29 -3.30 -1.94
C PHE A 132 -10.78 -2.96 -2.01
N GLY A 133 -11.26 -2.20 -1.03
CA GLY A 133 -12.59 -1.57 -1.02
C GLY A 133 -13.78 -2.51 -0.75
N ILE A 134 -13.63 -3.84 -0.83
CA ILE A 134 -14.74 -4.81 -0.68
C ILE A 134 -15.37 -4.72 0.72
N ALA A 135 -14.58 -4.45 1.76
CA ALA A 135 -15.07 -4.31 3.12
C ALA A 135 -16.06 -3.14 3.29
N ARG A 136 -15.81 -2.02 2.59
CA ARG A 136 -16.67 -0.83 2.64
C ARG A 136 -18.05 -1.06 2.01
N ALA A 137 -18.14 -1.87 0.96
CA ALA A 137 -19.42 -2.31 0.40
C ALA A 137 -20.21 -3.15 1.42
N MET A 138 -19.52 -3.92 2.24
CA MET A 138 -20.14 -4.77 3.27
C MET A 138 -20.62 -4.00 4.50
N ASP A 139 -19.88 -2.99 4.96
CA ASP A 139 -20.24 -2.16 6.12
C ASP A 139 -21.62 -1.47 5.98
N SER A 140 -22.05 -1.28 4.76
CA SER A 140 -23.31 -0.60 4.48
C SER A 140 -24.55 -1.46 4.69
N ILE A 141 -24.42 -2.78 4.60
CA ILE A 141 -25.54 -3.71 4.85
C ILE A 141 -25.81 -3.82 6.35
N SER A 142 -24.77 -3.80 7.18
CA SER A 142 -24.90 -3.97 8.62
C SER A 142 -25.46 -2.75 9.37
N ARG A 143 -25.52 -1.56 8.74
CA ARG A 143 -26.08 -0.36 9.38
C ARG A 143 -27.61 -0.38 9.46
N ASP A 144 -28.30 -1.07 8.55
CA ASP A 144 -29.75 -1.22 8.59
C ASP A 144 -30.23 -2.33 9.53
N GLU A 145 -29.41 -3.33 9.78
CA GLU A 145 -29.66 -4.33 10.82
C GLU A 145 -28.80 -3.95 12.03
N ARG A 146 -29.40 -3.37 13.07
CA ARG A 146 -28.78 -3.05 14.37
C ARG A 146 -28.18 -4.29 15.04
N SER A 147 -27.11 -4.82 14.45
CA SER A 147 -26.29 -5.85 15.06
C SER A 147 -24.96 -5.22 15.48
N ASP A 148 -24.62 -5.37 16.76
CA ASP A 148 -23.31 -5.02 17.35
C ASP A 148 -22.15 -5.85 16.75
N VAL A 149 -22.29 -6.31 15.51
CA VAL A 149 -21.30 -7.13 14.81
C VAL A 149 -20.27 -6.20 14.18
N VAL A 150 -19.10 -6.14 14.79
CA VAL A 150 -17.89 -5.55 14.20
C VAL A 150 -17.48 -6.43 13.02
N TRP A 151 -17.77 -5.96 11.79
CA TRP A 151 -17.38 -6.65 10.57
C TRP A 151 -15.88 -6.45 10.30
N GLY A 152 -15.19 -7.54 9.98
CA GLY A 152 -13.75 -7.60 9.75
C GLY A 152 -13.03 -8.39 10.84
N SER A 153 -11.71 -8.58 10.68
CA SER A 153 -10.90 -9.11 11.77
C SER A 153 -10.65 -7.98 12.76
N PRO A 154 -11.22 -8.00 13.97
CA PRO A 154 -11.13 -6.87 14.91
C PRO A 154 -9.69 -6.60 15.37
N TYR A 155 -8.76 -7.51 15.07
CA TYR A 155 -7.33 -7.41 15.45
C TYR A 155 -6.55 -6.30 14.75
N TYR A 156 -7.01 -5.82 13.60
CA TYR A 156 -6.32 -4.77 12.80
C TYR A 156 -7.14 -3.49 12.69
N LEU A 157 -8.24 -3.40 13.46
CA LEU A 157 -9.20 -2.30 13.42
C LEU A 157 -8.57 -1.01 13.92
N SER A 158 -8.70 0.07 13.16
CA SER A 158 -8.22 1.37 13.62
C SER A 158 -9.14 2.00 14.67
N PRO A 159 -8.60 2.89 15.54
CA PRO A 159 -9.41 3.59 16.55
C PRO A 159 -10.61 4.35 15.98
N GLU A 160 -10.47 4.98 14.81
CA GLU A 160 -11.56 5.69 14.15
C GLU A 160 -12.62 4.73 13.60
N GLN A 161 -12.22 3.59 13.02
CA GLN A 161 -13.18 2.56 12.60
C GLN A 161 -13.94 2.00 13.80
N ALA A 162 -13.26 1.74 14.92
CA ALA A 162 -13.88 1.29 16.17
C ALA A 162 -14.85 2.33 16.78
N ARG A 163 -14.79 3.59 16.34
CA ARG A 163 -15.73 4.68 16.71
C ARG A 163 -16.79 4.91 15.63
N GLY A 164 -16.79 4.16 14.53
CA GLY A 164 -17.67 4.40 13.38
C GLY A 164 -17.39 5.70 12.63
N LEU A 165 -16.21 6.27 12.77
CA LEU A 165 -15.78 7.48 12.06
C LEU A 165 -15.32 7.15 10.63
N PRO A 166 -15.39 8.11 9.69
CA PRO A 166 -14.95 7.91 8.32
C PRO A 166 -13.46 7.52 8.25
N PRO A 167 -13.11 6.52 7.43
CA PRO A 167 -11.71 6.13 7.22
C PRO A 167 -10.96 7.16 6.38
N SER A 168 -9.64 7.17 6.57
CA SER A 168 -8.69 7.96 5.79
C SER A 168 -7.46 7.10 5.45
N PRO A 169 -6.51 7.56 4.63
CA PRO A 169 -5.25 6.84 4.43
C PRO A 169 -4.51 6.48 5.72
N ALA A 170 -4.63 7.30 6.77
CA ALA A 170 -4.06 7.01 8.09
C ALA A 170 -4.73 5.82 8.80
N THR A 171 -5.92 5.41 8.38
CA THR A 171 -6.59 4.18 8.83
C THR A 171 -5.80 2.94 8.40
N ASP A 172 -5.43 2.86 7.12
CA ASP A 172 -4.61 1.76 6.59
C ASP A 172 -3.20 1.76 7.20
N VAL A 173 -2.65 2.95 7.49
CA VAL A 173 -1.35 3.09 8.18
C VAL A 173 -1.41 2.50 9.60
N TYR A 174 -2.51 2.69 10.33
CA TYR A 174 -2.66 2.07 11.64
C TYR A 174 -2.66 0.54 11.54
N SER A 175 -3.46 -0.02 10.65
CA SER A 175 -3.52 -1.47 10.42
C SER A 175 -2.17 -2.04 9.97
N LEU A 176 -1.43 -1.29 9.11
CA LEU A 176 -0.06 -1.65 8.74
C LEU A 176 0.90 -1.57 9.95
N GLY A 177 0.66 -0.64 10.89
CA GLY A 177 1.36 -0.57 12.17
C GLY A 177 1.11 -1.80 13.05
N VAL A 178 -0.13 -2.31 13.09
CA VAL A 178 -0.46 -3.57 13.77
C VAL A 178 0.29 -4.75 13.15
N ILE A 179 0.31 -4.83 11.81
CA ILE A 179 1.04 -5.88 11.09
C ILE A 179 2.55 -5.76 11.36
N ALA A 180 3.10 -4.56 11.36
CA ALA A 180 4.50 -4.34 11.72
C ALA A 180 4.80 -4.85 13.12
N TYR A 181 3.95 -4.51 14.08
CA TYR A 181 4.09 -4.99 15.45
C TYR A 181 4.12 -6.52 15.50
N GLU A 182 3.16 -7.18 14.82
CA GLU A 182 3.06 -8.64 14.78
C GLU A 182 4.31 -9.27 14.12
N MET A 183 4.80 -8.73 13.00
CA MET A 183 5.99 -9.23 12.32
C MET A 183 7.26 -9.14 13.17
N PHE A 184 7.43 -8.07 13.95
CA PHE A 184 8.67 -7.87 14.72
C PHE A 184 8.60 -8.37 16.16
N ALA A 185 7.42 -8.30 16.81
CA ALA A 185 7.24 -8.74 18.20
C ALA A 185 6.76 -10.20 18.32
N GLY A 186 6.31 -10.80 17.21
CA GLY A 186 5.81 -12.18 17.18
C GLY A 186 4.39 -12.36 17.73
N LYS A 187 3.72 -11.26 18.12
CA LYS A 187 2.34 -11.27 18.60
C LYS A 187 1.64 -9.94 18.30
N LEU A 188 0.32 -9.96 18.37
CA LEU A 188 -0.51 -8.76 18.19
C LEU A 188 -0.32 -7.74 19.34
N PRO A 189 -0.50 -6.43 19.07
CA PRO A 189 -0.39 -5.39 20.13
C PRO A 189 -1.53 -5.46 21.12
N PHE A 190 -2.71 -5.95 20.70
CA PHE A 190 -3.89 -6.14 21.52
C PHE A 190 -4.53 -7.47 21.23
N ASP A 191 -5.03 -8.12 22.27
CA ASP A 191 -5.78 -9.36 22.21
C ASP A 191 -6.89 -9.35 23.27
N ALA A 192 -8.05 -9.94 22.96
CA ALA A 192 -9.18 -10.10 23.86
C ALA A 192 -10.08 -11.25 23.36
N GLU A 193 -10.80 -11.90 24.28
CA GLU A 193 -11.77 -12.95 23.94
C GLU A 193 -13.01 -12.37 23.26
N ASP A 194 -13.38 -11.13 23.60
CA ASP A 194 -14.53 -10.42 23.07
C ASP A 194 -14.12 -9.32 22.09
N SER A 195 -14.85 -9.21 20.98
CA SER A 195 -14.58 -8.23 19.92
C SER A 195 -14.83 -6.79 20.36
N ILE A 196 -15.74 -6.54 21.30
CA ILE A 196 -16.06 -5.20 21.85
C ILE A 196 -14.88 -4.74 22.71
N GLU A 197 -14.37 -5.62 23.55
CA GLU A 197 -13.20 -5.34 24.39
C GLU A 197 -11.95 -5.12 23.54
N LEU A 198 -11.75 -5.90 22.49
CA LEU A 198 -10.66 -5.70 21.56
C LEU A 198 -10.75 -4.33 20.85
N ALA A 199 -11.96 -3.96 20.41
CA ALA A 199 -12.21 -2.64 19.82
C ALA A 199 -11.96 -1.51 20.82
N ARG A 200 -12.31 -1.70 22.12
CA ARG A 200 -11.99 -0.75 23.20
C ARG A 200 -10.47 -0.59 23.35
N LYS A 201 -9.71 -1.69 23.39
CA LYS A 201 -8.25 -1.66 23.46
C LYS A 201 -7.62 -0.89 22.30
N HIS A 202 -8.10 -1.12 21.08
CA HIS A 202 -7.66 -0.35 19.93
C HIS A 202 -7.94 1.15 20.08
N ARG A 203 -9.08 1.54 20.71
CA ARG A 203 -9.43 2.96 20.91
C ARG A 203 -8.60 3.64 22.02
N GLU A 204 -8.30 2.91 23.10
CA GLU A 204 -7.94 3.53 24.40
C GLU A 204 -6.59 3.09 24.92
N ASP A 205 -6.24 1.80 24.80
CA ASP A 205 -5.06 1.26 25.46
C ASP A 205 -3.78 1.55 24.65
N SER A 206 -2.68 1.78 25.37
CA SER A 206 -1.36 1.83 24.75
C SER A 206 -0.80 0.41 24.57
N PRO A 207 -0.19 0.09 23.42
CA PRO A 207 0.46 -1.21 23.26
C PRO A 207 1.74 -1.27 24.11
N ILE A 208 2.12 -2.47 24.50
CA ILE A 208 3.47 -2.71 25.07
C ILE A 208 4.48 -2.33 23.98
N PRO A 209 5.54 -1.58 24.27
CA PRO A 209 6.59 -1.28 23.30
C PRO A 209 7.15 -2.56 22.67
N PRO A 210 7.15 -2.71 21.33
CA PRO A 210 7.59 -3.96 20.69
C PRO A 210 9.04 -4.33 21.04
N LYS A 211 9.88 -3.37 21.38
CA LYS A 211 11.25 -3.59 21.84
C LYS A 211 11.33 -4.33 23.19
N GLU A 212 10.32 -4.20 24.05
CA GLU A 212 10.27 -4.95 25.33
C GLU A 212 10.02 -6.43 25.09
N LEU A 213 9.41 -6.79 23.95
CA LEU A 213 9.14 -8.18 23.55
C LEU A 213 10.26 -8.78 22.71
N ASN A 214 10.89 -7.95 21.89
CA ASN A 214 12.02 -8.34 21.05
C ASN A 214 13.14 -7.29 21.16
N PRO A 215 14.19 -7.55 21.97
CA PRO A 215 15.30 -6.61 22.18
C PRO A 215 16.13 -6.30 20.92
N GLU A 216 16.01 -7.08 19.85
CA GLU A 216 16.66 -6.81 18.57
C GLU A 216 16.07 -5.60 17.83
N ILE A 217 14.88 -5.15 18.24
CA ILE A 217 14.22 -3.96 17.68
C ILE A 217 14.98 -2.71 18.16
N SER A 218 15.45 -1.91 17.19
CA SER A 218 16.11 -0.63 17.50
C SER A 218 15.13 0.38 18.07
N GLU A 219 15.63 1.39 18.79
CA GLU A 219 14.79 2.49 19.31
C GLU A 219 14.03 3.20 18.20
N ASP A 220 14.70 3.45 17.06
CA ASP A 220 14.08 4.11 15.91
C ASP A 220 12.92 3.28 15.32
N LEU A 221 13.09 1.96 15.23
CA LEU A 221 12.03 1.06 14.73
C LEU A 221 10.90 0.92 15.75
N ASN A 222 11.22 0.86 17.04
CA ASN A 222 10.23 0.87 18.11
C ASN A 222 9.37 2.14 18.06
N ALA A 223 10.00 3.31 17.99
CA ALA A 223 9.31 4.60 17.87
C ALA A 223 8.47 4.69 16.59
N PHE A 224 8.97 4.17 15.48
CA PHE A 224 8.26 4.12 14.20
C PHE A 224 6.97 3.30 14.30
N ILE A 225 7.04 2.09 14.89
CA ILE A 225 5.87 1.21 15.06
C ILE A 225 4.85 1.88 15.99
N LEU A 226 5.28 2.41 17.12
CA LEU A 226 4.41 3.10 18.06
C LEU A 226 3.76 4.34 17.47
N LYS A 227 4.48 5.09 16.61
CA LYS A 227 3.90 6.21 15.87
C LYS A 227 2.80 5.76 14.91
N ALA A 228 2.98 4.66 14.17
CA ALA A 228 1.93 4.11 13.31
C ALA A 228 0.69 3.70 14.12
N LEU A 229 0.88 3.24 15.37
CA LEU A 229 -0.18 2.83 16.30
C LEU A 229 -0.77 3.99 17.14
N SER A 230 -0.41 5.25 16.89
CA SER A 230 -1.00 6.42 17.57
C SER A 230 -2.51 6.41 17.43
N LYS A 231 -3.22 6.80 18.50
CA LYS A 231 -4.69 6.73 18.54
C LYS A 231 -5.35 7.78 17.64
N LYS A 232 -4.73 8.93 17.49
CA LYS A 232 -5.21 10.01 16.64
C LYS A 232 -4.59 9.87 15.23
N PRO A 233 -5.41 9.90 14.17
CA PRO A 233 -4.90 9.79 12.80
C PRO A 233 -3.82 10.81 12.43
N GLU A 234 -3.95 12.05 12.92
CA GLU A 234 -3.02 13.15 12.66
C GLU A 234 -1.64 12.99 13.30
N GLU A 235 -1.50 12.11 14.29
CA GLU A 235 -0.23 11.80 14.94
C GLU A 235 0.54 10.69 14.22
N ARG A 236 -0.11 9.98 13.28
CA ARG A 236 0.46 8.89 12.48
C ARG A 236 1.23 9.43 11.27
N PHE A 237 1.62 8.52 10.37
CA PHE A 237 2.00 8.87 9.00
C PHE A 237 0.72 9.10 8.20
N SER A 238 0.69 10.13 7.36
CA SER A 238 -0.51 10.55 6.64
C SER A 238 -1.01 9.51 5.62
N ASP A 239 -0.10 8.73 5.07
CA ASP A 239 -0.36 7.77 4.00
C ASP A 239 0.77 6.73 3.89
N GLY A 240 0.60 5.74 2.98
CA GLY A 240 1.58 4.68 2.76
C GLY A 240 2.92 5.17 2.23
N ASN A 241 2.96 6.23 1.44
CA ASN A 241 4.22 6.76 0.90
C ASN A 241 5.06 7.45 1.98
N ILE A 242 4.42 8.23 2.86
CA ILE A 242 5.08 8.87 4.01
C ILE A 242 5.55 7.80 5.00
N PHE A 243 4.75 6.74 5.21
CA PHE A 243 5.16 5.58 6.00
C PHE A 243 6.44 4.94 5.44
N VAL A 244 6.52 4.64 4.14
CA VAL A 244 7.71 4.05 3.50
C VAL A 244 8.90 5.00 3.55
N LYS A 245 8.69 6.30 3.33
CA LYS A 245 9.75 7.31 3.44
C LYS A 245 10.37 7.33 4.84
N ALA A 246 9.53 7.30 5.87
CA ALA A 246 9.99 7.23 7.26
C ALA A 246 10.69 5.90 7.57
N LEU A 247 10.15 4.75 7.09
CA LEU A 247 10.76 3.44 7.26
C LEU A 247 12.17 3.38 6.66
N ASN A 248 12.36 3.97 5.49
CA ASN A 248 13.66 4.01 4.81
C ASN A 248 14.68 4.93 5.51
N SER A 249 14.25 5.85 6.36
CA SER A 249 15.15 6.69 7.16
C SER A 249 15.68 5.97 8.40
N ILE A 250 15.06 4.87 8.82
CA ILE A 250 15.53 4.02 9.92
C ILE A 250 16.83 3.35 9.50
N GLY A 251 17.91 3.62 10.19
CA GLY A 251 19.25 3.05 9.92
C GLY A 251 20.21 3.97 9.18
N ILE A 252 19.77 5.05 8.54
CA ILE A 252 20.66 6.08 7.99
C ILE A 252 21.31 6.87 9.13
N THR A 253 20.64 6.96 10.28
CA THR A 253 21.11 7.66 11.47
C THR A 253 22.23 6.90 12.21
N ARG A 254 22.43 5.60 11.96
CA ARG A 254 23.45 4.77 12.64
C ARG A 254 24.88 5.01 12.16
N ASN A 255 25.11 5.69 11.03
CA ASN A 255 26.43 6.01 10.50
C ASN A 255 26.87 7.48 10.70
N ARG A 256 26.20 8.24 11.56
CA ARG A 256 26.81 9.44 12.14
C ARG A 256 27.47 9.03 13.45
N PRO A 257 28.81 8.98 13.51
CA PRO A 257 29.49 8.94 14.80
C PRO A 257 28.96 10.13 15.61
N ALA A 258 28.67 9.89 16.88
CA ALA A 258 28.41 10.96 17.84
C ALA A 258 29.72 11.73 18.05
N GLU A 259 30.14 12.48 17.03
CA GLU A 259 31.17 13.50 17.18
C GLU A 259 30.56 14.61 18.03
N SER A 260 31.06 14.61 19.22
CA SER A 260 30.76 15.51 20.32
C SER A 260 30.65 16.96 19.85
N ILE A 261 29.46 17.53 19.99
CA ILE A 261 29.20 18.99 19.94
C ILE A 261 30.02 19.72 21.02
N LYS A 262 30.76 19.01 21.88
CA LYS A 262 31.59 19.58 22.94
C LYS A 262 32.96 20.06 22.52
N GLU A 263 33.51 19.66 21.34
CA GLU A 263 34.85 20.08 20.91
C GLU A 263 34.87 21.34 20.03
N ARG A 264 33.78 21.82 19.50
CA ARG A 264 33.76 23.04 18.66
C ARG A 264 33.56 24.36 19.42
N LEU A 265 33.47 24.33 20.75
CA LEU A 265 33.33 25.53 21.55
C LEU A 265 34.63 26.00 22.22
N HIS A 266 35.75 25.31 22.04
CA HIS A 266 37.04 25.67 22.69
C HIS A 266 38.23 26.02 21.76
N GLU A 267 38.07 25.98 20.43
CA GLU A 267 39.13 26.37 19.49
C GLU A 267 38.81 27.65 18.68
N GLY A 268 38.16 28.58 19.27
CA GLY A 268 37.84 29.88 18.67
C GLY A 268 38.63 31.03 19.29
N LYS A 269 39.99 30.91 19.49
CA LYS A 269 40.91 32.04 19.67
C LYS A 269 42.34 31.60 19.51
N ALA A 270 42.93 31.93 18.39
CA ALA A 270 44.27 32.49 18.21
C ALA A 270 44.89 32.12 16.85
N VAL A 271 45.08 33.19 16.07
CA VAL A 271 46.36 33.51 15.36
C VAL A 271 46.73 32.59 14.18
N ASN A 272 46.95 33.04 12.98
CA ASN A 272 47.88 34.05 12.50
C ASN A 272 47.84 34.16 10.95
N LYS A 273 48.09 35.32 10.46
CA LYS A 273 48.45 35.61 9.05
C LYS A 273 49.77 34.92 8.67
N ASN A 274 49.78 34.36 7.51
CA ASN A 274 50.84 34.11 6.56
C ASN A 274 50.92 32.64 6.14
N GLN A 275 50.44 32.36 4.94
CA GLN A 275 51.28 31.78 3.88
C GLN A 275 50.53 31.70 2.57
N LYS A 276 51.09 32.38 1.59
CA LYS A 276 50.74 32.33 0.18
C LYS A 276 51.15 31.00 -0.44
N ALA A 277 50.31 30.56 -1.36
CA ALA A 277 50.65 29.78 -2.55
C ALA A 277 51.07 28.31 -2.35
N ALA A 278 50.15 27.39 -2.73
CA ALA A 278 50.51 26.24 -3.56
C ALA A 278 49.28 25.55 -4.14
N ALA A 279 49.24 25.50 -5.47
CA ALA A 279 48.71 24.48 -6.35
C ALA A 279 47.24 24.01 -6.20
N ALA A 280 46.40 24.55 -7.07
CA ALA A 280 45.11 24.00 -7.47
C ALA A 280 45.30 22.70 -8.26
N LEU A 281 44.69 21.61 -7.77
CA LEU A 281 44.46 20.41 -8.56
C LEU A 281 43.09 20.53 -9.29
N PRO A 282 42.98 20.05 -10.54
CA PRO A 282 41.80 20.31 -11.37
C PRO A 282 40.60 19.49 -10.93
N VAL A 283 39.50 20.19 -10.61
CA VAL A 283 38.18 19.61 -10.43
C VAL A 283 37.67 19.09 -11.77
N LYS A 284 37.51 17.77 -11.91
CA LYS A 284 36.82 17.15 -13.05
C LYS A 284 35.36 17.61 -13.06
N GLN A 285 35.04 18.50 -13.98
CA GLN A 285 33.70 18.90 -14.30
C GLN A 285 32.94 17.69 -14.90
N LYS A 286 31.76 17.35 -14.33
CA LYS A 286 30.82 16.42 -14.94
C LYS A 286 30.36 16.97 -16.29
N PRO A 287 30.22 16.11 -17.33
CA PRO A 287 29.79 16.59 -18.64
C PRO A 287 28.36 17.10 -18.55
N LYS A 288 28.10 18.32 -18.97
CA LYS A 288 26.77 18.87 -19.27
C LYS A 288 26.24 18.08 -20.46
N VAL A 289 25.26 17.22 -20.22
CA VAL A 289 24.45 16.62 -21.29
C VAL A 289 23.59 17.71 -21.90
N SER A 290 24.07 18.30 -23.01
CA SER A 290 23.26 19.17 -23.85
C SER A 290 22.33 18.27 -24.66
N ARG A 291 21.04 18.23 -24.29
CA ARG A 291 19.99 17.67 -25.14
C ARG A 291 19.89 18.57 -26.38
N LYS A 292 20.63 18.23 -27.45
CA LYS A 292 20.31 18.75 -28.77
C LYS A 292 19.00 18.08 -29.22
N TYR A 293 17.92 18.87 -29.21
CA TYR A 293 16.68 18.44 -29.86
C TYR A 293 16.97 18.23 -31.34
N ASP A 294 16.83 16.98 -31.81
CA ASP A 294 16.95 16.66 -33.21
C ASP A 294 15.65 17.14 -33.90
N TRP A 295 15.74 18.30 -34.51
CA TRP A 295 14.63 18.97 -35.19
C TRP A 295 14.02 18.11 -36.31
N ARG A 296 14.79 17.15 -36.86
CA ARG A 296 14.31 16.17 -37.85
C ARG A 296 13.24 15.24 -37.22
N THR A 297 13.44 14.80 -35.99
CA THR A 297 12.47 13.97 -35.24
C THR A 297 11.18 14.75 -34.96
N ILE A 298 11.29 16.03 -34.66
CA ILE A 298 10.12 16.92 -34.45
C ILE A 298 9.36 17.12 -35.77
N LEU A 299 10.06 17.33 -36.87
CA LEU A 299 9.45 17.52 -38.21
C LEU A 299 8.73 16.23 -38.67
N LEU A 300 9.36 15.08 -38.48
CA LEU A 300 8.75 13.79 -38.82
C LEU A 300 7.50 13.50 -37.98
N SER A 301 7.51 13.85 -36.68
CA SER A 301 6.35 13.72 -35.81
C SER A 301 5.20 14.61 -36.25
N PHE A 302 5.49 15.84 -36.67
CA PHE A 302 4.49 16.78 -37.22
C PHE A 302 3.92 16.29 -38.56
N LEU A 303 4.75 15.74 -39.43
CA LEU A 303 4.31 15.15 -40.70
C LEU A 303 3.41 13.93 -40.49
N ALA A 304 3.74 13.05 -39.53
CA ALA A 304 2.91 11.90 -39.17
C ALA A 304 1.53 12.34 -38.63
N LEU A 305 1.47 13.42 -37.90
CA LEU A 305 0.22 13.98 -37.33
C LEU A 305 -0.68 14.59 -38.41
N ILE A 306 -0.10 15.22 -39.45
CA ILE A 306 -0.82 15.77 -40.61
C ILE A 306 -1.37 14.62 -41.45
N VAL A 307 -0.60 13.55 -41.70
CA VAL A 307 -1.04 12.38 -42.44
C VAL A 307 -2.18 11.65 -41.73
N ALA A 308 -2.05 11.43 -40.41
CA ALA A 308 -3.09 10.81 -39.59
C ALA A 308 -4.36 11.67 -39.52
N GLY A 309 -4.22 12.99 -39.33
CA GLY A 309 -5.34 13.94 -39.31
C GLY A 309 -6.04 14.11 -40.65
N GLY A 310 -5.33 13.95 -41.76
CA GLY A 310 -5.90 14.01 -43.10
C GLY A 310 -6.68 12.75 -43.52
N LEU A 311 -6.32 11.58 -42.97
CA LEU A 311 -7.01 10.32 -43.22
C LEU A 311 -8.38 10.21 -42.51
N ILE A 312 -8.58 10.88 -41.38
CA ILE A 312 -9.84 10.84 -40.64
C ILE A 312 -11.02 11.45 -41.44
N PRO A 313 -10.93 12.65 -42.05
CA PRO A 313 -11.98 13.18 -42.90
C PRO A 313 -12.25 12.32 -44.15
N PHE A 314 -11.20 11.71 -44.77
CA PHE A 314 -11.34 10.81 -45.90
C PHE A 314 -12.16 9.57 -45.55
N TRP A 315 -11.89 8.90 -44.41
CA TRP A 315 -12.65 7.74 -43.98
C TRP A 315 -14.08 8.07 -43.59
N ILE A 316 -14.34 9.24 -42.98
CA ILE A 316 -15.68 9.73 -42.70
C ILE A 316 -16.44 9.96 -44.01
N TYR A 317 -15.82 10.57 -45.00
CA TYR A 317 -16.42 10.78 -46.33
C TYR A 317 -16.76 9.47 -47.00
N VAL A 318 -15.86 8.46 -47.00
CA VAL A 318 -16.09 7.11 -47.54
C VAL A 318 -17.25 6.43 -46.84
N LEU A 319 -17.32 6.47 -45.49
CA LEU A 319 -18.43 5.87 -44.74
C LEU A 319 -19.78 6.54 -45.06
N PHE A 320 -19.83 7.84 -45.23
CA PHE A 320 -21.06 8.55 -45.66
C PHE A 320 -21.44 8.26 -47.11
N SER A 321 -20.46 7.98 -47.99
CA SER A 321 -20.70 7.67 -49.41
C SER A 321 -21.17 6.25 -49.65
N LEU A 322 -20.81 5.30 -48.77
CA LEU A 322 -21.21 3.89 -48.86
C LEU A 322 -22.61 3.63 -48.23
N ASN A 323 -23.17 4.57 -47.52
CA ASN A 323 -24.45 4.44 -46.81
C ASN A 323 -25.59 5.18 -47.53
N LYS A 324 -25.42 5.55 -48.82
CA LYS A 324 -26.41 5.97 -49.76
C LYS A 324 -26.63 4.89 -50.81
#